data_751a15a77774b2a7b6d075aba1d40f48
#
_entry.id   751a15a77774b2a7b6d075aba1d40f48
#
_cell.length_a   1.000
_cell.length_b   1.000
_cell.length_c   1.000
_cell.angle_alpha   90.00
_cell.angle_beta   90.00
_cell.angle_gamma   90.00
#
_symmetry.space_group_name_H-M   'P 1'
#
loop_
_entity.id
_entity.type
_entity.pdbx_description
1 polymer ?
#
loop_
_entity_poly.entity_id
_entity_poly.type
_entity_poly.pdbx_seq_one_letter_code
_entity_poly.pdbx_strand_id
1 'polypeptide(L)'
;RVVGADALAVNSAPPPAVDAPPAALAKMSKLRWIQALTAGVENWIANPQLRADAALTCARGSHRVAMPENILAALFHLTKPYAQATLDQRDRRWVRRVSETLAGRTLGILGLGAIGQELARKAQALELRVIGTRRTPEPVYHVDKVYAPEATEEVLAQSDFVLLLLPLTPQTDGFMNARRFKAMRNNAYLLNFGRGALVVDADLVEAVNTKAIAGAVLDVYRTEPLPAGHAFWGTEGITVLPHIGGLDAHRDEIVASLFVNNARRFLAGEPLVALVDRSRGY
;
A
#
# COMPACT_ATOMS: atom_id res chain seq x y z
N ARG A 1 -4.55 -14.36 -30.20
CA ARG A 1 -4.90 -13.27 -31.16
C ARG A 1 -5.91 -12.35 -30.47
N VAL A 2 -5.50 -11.13 -30.12
CA VAL A 2 -6.37 -10.15 -29.41
C VAL A 2 -6.75 -8.99 -30.35
N VAL A 3 -6.42 -9.09 -31.64
CA VAL A 3 -6.75 -8.07 -32.64
C VAL A 3 -8.24 -8.12 -32.91
N GLY A 4 -8.94 -7.04 -32.60
CA GLY A 4 -10.39 -6.89 -32.77
C GLY A 4 -11.25 -7.07 -31.52
N ALA A 5 -10.64 -7.26 -30.35
CA ALA A 5 -11.39 -7.31 -29.10
C ALA A 5 -11.76 -5.90 -28.60
N ASP A 6 -12.98 -5.78 -28.08
CA ASP A 6 -13.49 -4.54 -27.47
C ASP A 6 -13.04 -4.38 -26.02
N ALA A 7 -12.55 -5.46 -25.38
CA ALA A 7 -12.09 -5.50 -24.00
C ALA A 7 -10.84 -6.35 -23.83
N LEU A 8 -9.99 -5.99 -22.89
CA LEU A 8 -8.75 -6.67 -22.54
C LEU A 8 -8.60 -6.78 -21.03
N ALA A 9 -8.30 -7.98 -20.52
CA ALA A 9 -7.88 -8.20 -19.15
C ALA A 9 -6.36 -8.41 -19.10
N VAL A 10 -5.67 -7.69 -18.23
CA VAL A 10 -4.21 -7.71 -18.17
C VAL A 10 -3.68 -7.65 -16.74
N ASN A 11 -2.66 -8.43 -16.50
CA ASN A 11 -1.88 -8.37 -15.27
C ASN A 11 -0.67 -7.44 -15.50
N SER A 12 -0.55 -6.39 -14.69
CA SER A 12 0.68 -5.62 -14.55
C SER A 12 1.44 -6.22 -13.38
N ALA A 13 2.15 -7.34 -13.61
CA ALA A 13 3.03 -7.88 -12.60
C ALA A 13 4.27 -6.98 -12.47
N PRO A 14 4.92 -6.94 -11.30
CA PRO A 14 6.23 -6.27 -11.16
C PRO A 14 7.27 -6.93 -12.09
N PRO A 15 8.29 -6.17 -12.54
CA PRO A 15 9.33 -6.71 -13.42
C PRO A 15 9.97 -7.97 -12.84
N PRO A 16 10.33 -8.98 -13.65
CA PRO A 16 10.41 -8.93 -15.11
C PRO A 16 9.20 -9.47 -15.86
N ALA A 17 8.00 -9.37 -15.29
CA ALA A 17 6.81 -9.92 -15.91
C ALA A 17 6.22 -8.95 -16.94
N VAL A 18 6.30 -9.43 -18.13
CA VAL A 18 5.56 -9.11 -19.33
C VAL A 18 4.64 -7.89 -19.22
N ASP A 19 5.18 -6.76 -19.57
CA ASP A 19 4.39 -5.67 -20.11
C ASP A 19 3.44 -6.26 -21.16
N ALA A 20 2.14 -5.96 -21.07
CA ALA A 20 1.33 -6.08 -22.27
C ALA A 20 2.06 -5.23 -23.30
N PRO A 21 2.63 -5.82 -24.37
CA PRO A 21 3.59 -5.09 -25.17
C PRO A 21 2.90 -3.83 -25.65
N PRO A 22 3.49 -2.65 -25.48
CA PRO A 22 2.94 -1.40 -25.98
C PRO A 22 2.43 -1.54 -27.41
N ALA A 23 3.15 -2.28 -28.27
CA ALA A 23 2.78 -2.63 -29.62
C ALA A 23 1.44 -3.40 -29.80
N ALA A 24 0.92 -4.06 -28.74
CA ALA A 24 -0.37 -4.74 -28.83
C ALA A 24 -1.53 -3.76 -28.70
N LEU A 25 -1.44 -2.77 -27.82
CA LEU A 25 -2.48 -1.76 -27.63
C LEU A 25 -2.67 -0.89 -28.89
N ALA A 26 -1.57 -0.51 -29.54
CA ALA A 26 -1.61 0.27 -30.77
C ALA A 26 -2.39 -0.44 -31.91
N LYS A 27 -2.42 -1.78 -31.91
CA LYS A 27 -3.14 -2.59 -32.88
C LYS A 27 -4.62 -2.83 -32.55
N MET A 28 -5.06 -2.45 -31.35
CA MET A 28 -6.42 -2.70 -30.86
C MET A 28 -7.32 -1.47 -31.11
N SER A 29 -7.59 -1.16 -32.35
CA SER A 29 -8.39 0.01 -32.75
C SER A 29 -9.81 0.03 -32.21
N LYS A 30 -10.37 -1.12 -31.84
CA LYS A 30 -11.71 -1.27 -31.26
C LYS A 30 -11.75 -1.36 -29.74
N LEU A 31 -10.58 -1.21 -29.07
CA LEU A 31 -10.50 -1.35 -27.62
C LEU A 31 -11.28 -0.23 -26.93
N ARG A 32 -12.28 -0.57 -26.14
CA ARG A 32 -13.13 0.34 -25.36
C ARG A 32 -12.96 0.18 -23.85
N TRP A 33 -12.46 -0.96 -23.39
CA TRP A 33 -12.29 -1.23 -21.95
C TRP A 33 -11.05 -2.09 -21.69
N ILE A 34 -10.32 -1.72 -20.63
CA ILE A 34 -9.20 -2.49 -20.06
C ILE A 34 -9.51 -2.77 -18.58
N GLN A 35 -9.39 -4.03 -18.16
CA GLN A 35 -9.37 -4.42 -16.77
C GLN A 35 -7.94 -4.74 -16.33
N ALA A 36 -7.34 -3.87 -15.52
CA ALA A 36 -6.12 -4.22 -14.81
C ALA A 36 -6.44 -5.21 -13.68
N LEU A 37 -5.70 -6.33 -13.62
CA LEU A 37 -5.85 -7.36 -12.60
C LEU A 37 -5.06 -7.03 -11.32
N THR A 38 -4.51 -5.81 -11.24
CA THR A 38 -3.84 -5.25 -10.08
C THR A 38 -4.59 -4.01 -9.58
N ALA A 39 -4.37 -3.63 -8.31
CA ALA A 39 -4.91 -2.39 -7.77
C ALA A 39 -4.11 -1.17 -8.23
N GLY A 40 -2.78 -1.31 -8.38
CA GLY A 40 -1.91 -0.28 -8.94
C GLY A 40 -2.07 -0.16 -10.45
N VAL A 41 -2.13 1.07 -10.96
CA VAL A 41 -2.40 1.38 -12.38
C VAL A 41 -1.43 2.41 -12.95
N GLU A 42 -0.42 2.76 -12.22
CA GLU A 42 0.55 3.81 -12.57
C GLU A 42 1.16 3.58 -13.96
N ASN A 43 1.60 2.34 -14.22
CA ASN A 43 2.19 1.96 -15.52
C ASN A 43 1.17 2.01 -16.68
N TRP A 44 -0.11 1.77 -16.37
CA TRP A 44 -1.19 1.90 -17.37
C TRP A 44 -1.45 3.34 -17.73
N ILE A 45 -1.54 4.22 -16.71
CA ILE A 45 -1.80 5.65 -16.92
C ILE A 45 -0.64 6.31 -17.65
N ALA A 46 0.60 5.93 -17.33
CA ALA A 46 1.80 6.43 -17.99
C ALA A 46 2.00 5.89 -19.42
N ASN A 47 1.22 4.89 -19.87
CA ASN A 47 1.39 4.30 -21.18
C ASN A 47 0.81 5.20 -22.29
N PRO A 48 1.64 5.76 -23.19
CA PRO A 48 1.19 6.68 -24.23
C PRO A 48 0.29 6.02 -25.29
N GLN A 49 0.26 4.69 -25.35
CA GLN A 49 -0.59 3.93 -26.28
C GLN A 49 -1.96 3.60 -25.68
N LEU A 50 -2.19 3.93 -24.41
CA LEU A 50 -3.49 3.81 -23.79
C LEU A 50 -4.44 4.88 -24.37
N ARG A 51 -5.40 4.45 -25.19
CA ARG A 51 -6.38 5.34 -25.81
C ARG A 51 -7.12 6.15 -24.73
N ALA A 52 -7.31 7.44 -25.00
CA ALA A 52 -8.01 8.34 -24.08
C ALA A 52 -9.49 7.95 -23.87
N ASP A 53 -10.11 7.37 -24.89
CA ASP A 53 -11.52 6.97 -24.91
C ASP A 53 -11.78 5.54 -24.39
N ALA A 54 -10.73 4.74 -24.12
CA ALA A 54 -10.89 3.44 -23.52
C ALA A 54 -11.01 3.54 -21.98
N ALA A 55 -12.05 2.95 -21.41
CA ALA A 55 -12.20 2.86 -19.96
C ALA A 55 -11.08 2.00 -19.36
N LEU A 56 -10.52 2.43 -18.24
CA LEU A 56 -9.57 1.65 -17.45
C LEU A 56 -10.20 1.35 -16.09
N THR A 57 -10.32 0.07 -15.74
CA THR A 57 -10.72 -0.39 -14.42
C THR A 57 -9.59 -1.16 -13.76
N CYS A 58 -9.56 -1.20 -12.43
CA CYS A 58 -8.50 -1.88 -11.67
C CYS A 58 -9.09 -2.85 -10.64
N ALA A 59 -8.24 -3.66 -10.02
CA ALA A 59 -8.64 -4.58 -8.97
C ALA A 59 -8.79 -3.90 -7.58
N ARG A 60 -9.32 -2.67 -7.56
CA ARG A 60 -9.58 -1.94 -6.31
C ARG A 60 -10.49 -2.74 -5.40
N GLY A 61 -10.09 -2.87 -4.13
CA GLY A 61 -10.83 -3.64 -3.12
C GLY A 61 -10.42 -5.11 -3.01
N SER A 62 -9.65 -5.68 -3.95
CA SER A 62 -9.19 -7.07 -3.86
C SER A 62 -8.31 -7.33 -2.63
N HIS A 63 -7.61 -6.31 -2.13
CA HIS A 63 -6.72 -6.41 -0.96
C HIS A 63 -7.39 -5.97 0.35
N ARG A 64 -8.72 -5.78 0.35
CA ARG A 64 -9.44 -5.23 1.51
C ARG A 64 -9.34 -6.12 2.75
N VAL A 65 -9.20 -7.42 2.59
CA VAL A 65 -9.08 -8.37 3.73
C VAL A 65 -7.62 -8.62 4.08
N ALA A 66 -6.82 -9.09 3.13
CA ALA A 66 -5.45 -9.53 3.36
C ALA A 66 -4.52 -8.39 3.80
N MET A 67 -4.56 -7.23 3.14
CA MET A 67 -3.63 -6.16 3.47
C MET A 67 -3.78 -5.61 4.90
N PRO A 68 -4.99 -5.35 5.43
CA PRO A 68 -5.15 -5.01 6.85
C PRO A 68 -4.59 -6.06 7.80
N GLU A 69 -4.71 -7.35 7.48
CA GLU A 69 -4.17 -8.43 8.30
C GLU A 69 -2.64 -8.47 8.27
N ASN A 70 -2.03 -8.28 7.11
CA ASN A 70 -0.57 -8.15 6.99
C ASN A 70 -0.03 -6.91 7.72
N ILE A 71 -0.76 -5.79 7.68
CA ILE A 71 -0.40 -4.58 8.45
C ILE A 71 -0.49 -4.86 9.96
N LEU A 72 -1.54 -5.54 10.43
CA LEU A 72 -1.64 -5.96 11.84
C LEU A 72 -0.51 -6.92 12.22
N ALA A 73 -0.15 -7.86 11.35
CA ALA A 73 1.01 -8.74 11.57
C ALA A 73 2.30 -7.93 11.71
N ALA A 74 2.50 -6.87 10.91
CA ALA A 74 3.62 -5.95 11.06
C ALA A 74 3.59 -5.19 12.40
N LEU A 75 2.43 -4.73 12.86
CA LEU A 75 2.29 -4.12 14.19
C LEU A 75 2.62 -5.10 15.31
N PHE A 76 2.18 -6.36 15.21
CA PHE A 76 2.54 -7.41 16.15
C PHE A 76 4.03 -7.78 16.05
N HIS A 77 4.63 -7.79 14.87
CA HIS A 77 6.06 -7.99 14.70
C HIS A 77 6.88 -6.94 15.46
N LEU A 78 6.47 -5.68 15.42
CA LEU A 78 7.13 -4.58 16.14
C LEU A 78 6.95 -4.65 17.66
N THR A 79 5.85 -5.23 18.15
CA THR A 79 5.48 -5.18 19.57
C THR A 79 5.65 -6.52 20.30
N LYS A 80 5.76 -7.62 19.56
CA LYS A 80 5.88 -8.97 20.13
C LYS A 80 7.23 -9.60 19.78
N PRO A 81 7.87 -10.26 20.74
CA PRO A 81 9.22 -10.83 20.56
C PRO A 81 9.21 -12.16 19.79
N TYR A 82 8.20 -12.46 18.97
CA TYR A 82 8.06 -13.77 18.31
C TYR A 82 9.18 -14.04 17.29
N ALA A 83 9.57 -13.03 16.50
CA ALA A 83 10.69 -13.19 15.58
C ALA A 83 11.97 -13.57 16.31
N GLN A 84 12.28 -12.88 17.42
CA GLN A 84 13.47 -13.17 18.22
C GLN A 84 13.34 -14.52 18.96
N ALA A 85 12.14 -14.87 19.42
CA ALA A 85 11.90 -16.17 20.07
C ALA A 85 12.13 -17.34 19.08
N THR A 86 11.78 -17.16 17.79
CA THR A 86 12.08 -18.14 16.74
C THR A 86 13.59 -18.31 16.50
N LEU A 87 14.35 -17.20 16.54
CA LEU A 87 15.81 -17.26 16.45
C LEU A 87 16.41 -17.96 17.69
N ASP A 88 15.95 -17.61 18.89
CA ASP A 88 16.38 -18.24 20.13
C ASP A 88 16.06 -19.76 20.16
N GLN A 89 14.88 -20.17 19.63
CA GLN A 89 14.51 -21.58 19.49
C GLN A 89 15.52 -22.34 18.63
N ARG A 90 15.92 -21.77 17.48
CA ARG A 90 16.94 -22.38 16.62
C ARG A 90 18.26 -22.58 17.36
N ASP A 91 18.63 -21.62 18.20
CA ASP A 91 19.86 -21.67 18.99
C ASP A 91 19.69 -22.41 20.34
N ARG A 92 18.51 -23.03 20.59
CA ARG A 92 18.13 -23.74 21.84
C ARG A 92 18.30 -22.89 23.09
N ARG A 93 18.00 -21.56 22.99
CA ARG A 93 18.07 -20.62 24.10
C ARG A 93 16.68 -20.33 24.67
N TRP A 94 16.54 -20.49 25.97
CA TRP A 94 15.32 -20.12 26.70
C TRP A 94 15.45 -18.68 27.23
N VAL A 95 14.98 -17.70 26.44
CA VAL A 95 15.08 -16.28 26.81
C VAL A 95 13.69 -15.68 26.97
N ARG A 96 13.38 -15.21 28.18
CA ARG A 96 12.11 -14.48 28.45
C ARG A 96 12.28 -13.01 28.04
N ARG A 97 11.37 -12.51 27.19
CA ARG A 97 11.32 -11.10 26.76
C ARG A 97 9.98 -10.49 27.10
N VAL A 98 9.99 -9.23 27.52
CA VAL A 98 8.79 -8.43 27.69
C VAL A 98 8.25 -8.05 26.33
N SER A 99 6.92 -8.10 26.15
CA SER A 99 6.24 -7.61 24.97
C SER A 99 5.52 -6.30 25.29
N GLU A 100 5.31 -5.49 24.27
CA GLU A 100 4.48 -4.29 24.36
C GLU A 100 3.06 -4.55 23.89
N THR A 101 2.10 -3.73 24.31
CA THR A 101 0.70 -3.82 23.87
C THR A 101 0.41 -2.80 22.78
N LEU A 102 -0.58 -3.10 21.94
CA LEU A 102 -1.14 -2.13 20.98
C LEU A 102 -2.20 -1.25 21.66
N ALA A 103 -2.87 -1.74 22.69
CA ALA A 103 -3.91 -1.03 23.42
C ALA A 103 -3.43 0.35 23.91
N GLY A 104 -4.22 1.37 23.64
CA GLY A 104 -3.93 2.77 24.00
C GLY A 104 -2.92 3.48 23.12
N ARG A 105 -2.26 2.78 22.16
CA ARG A 105 -1.37 3.42 21.19
C ARG A 105 -2.13 4.05 20.03
N THR A 106 -1.51 4.98 19.35
CA THR A 106 -2.11 5.69 18.22
C THR A 106 -1.57 5.17 16.89
N LEU A 107 -2.49 4.72 16.01
CA LEU A 107 -2.23 4.40 14.62
C LEU A 107 -2.66 5.59 13.74
N GLY A 108 -1.70 6.25 13.11
CA GLY A 108 -1.91 7.30 12.12
C GLY A 108 -1.94 6.72 10.71
N ILE A 109 -3.08 6.78 10.03
CA ILE A 109 -3.25 6.24 8.67
C ILE A 109 -3.23 7.38 7.66
N LEU A 110 -2.17 7.48 6.88
CA LEU A 110 -2.08 8.42 5.77
C LEU A 110 -2.70 7.77 4.53
N GLY A 111 -3.97 8.11 4.27
CA GLY A 111 -4.79 7.53 3.20
C GLY A 111 -5.92 6.62 3.70
N LEU A 112 -7.00 7.21 4.23
CA LEU A 112 -8.21 6.51 4.67
C LEU A 112 -9.10 6.10 3.48
N GLY A 113 -8.55 5.29 2.57
CA GLY A 113 -9.28 4.58 1.51
C GLY A 113 -9.94 3.30 2.00
N ALA A 114 -10.33 2.40 1.08
CA ALA A 114 -11.01 1.14 1.42
C ALA A 114 -10.20 0.24 2.37
N ILE A 115 -8.88 0.16 2.17
CA ILE A 115 -7.96 -0.62 3.02
C ILE A 115 -7.83 0.05 4.39
N GLY A 116 -7.58 1.38 4.42
CA GLY A 116 -7.42 2.12 5.66
C GLY A 116 -8.64 2.08 6.56
N GLN A 117 -9.84 2.12 5.99
CA GLN A 117 -11.10 2.02 6.73
C GLN A 117 -11.31 0.61 7.33
N GLU A 118 -11.02 -0.45 6.58
CA GLU A 118 -11.12 -1.81 7.10
C GLU A 118 -10.05 -2.08 8.18
N LEU A 119 -8.85 -1.54 7.99
CA LEU A 119 -7.82 -1.59 9.03
C LEU A 119 -8.25 -0.84 10.29
N ALA A 120 -8.84 0.36 10.16
CA ALA A 120 -9.35 1.13 11.30
C ALA A 120 -10.33 0.32 12.15
N ARG A 121 -11.27 -0.38 11.50
CA ARG A 121 -12.23 -1.27 12.18
C ARG A 121 -11.53 -2.39 12.96
N LYS A 122 -10.52 -3.03 12.36
CA LYS A 122 -9.76 -4.11 13.00
C LYS A 122 -8.85 -3.57 14.12
N ALA A 123 -8.22 -2.41 13.91
CA ALA A 123 -7.33 -1.76 14.86
C ALA A 123 -8.08 -1.28 16.12
N GLN A 124 -9.28 -0.76 15.97
CA GLN A 124 -10.13 -0.38 17.10
C GLN A 124 -10.50 -1.58 17.97
N ALA A 125 -10.71 -2.76 17.39
CA ALA A 125 -10.94 -4.00 18.15
C ALA A 125 -9.72 -4.43 18.97
N LEU A 126 -8.52 -3.91 18.65
CA LEU A 126 -7.29 -4.07 19.42
C LEU A 126 -7.00 -2.88 20.34
N GLU A 127 -8.01 -2.04 20.58
CA GLU A 127 -7.96 -0.86 21.45
C GLU A 127 -6.93 0.20 21.00
N LEU A 128 -6.58 0.24 19.72
CA LEU A 128 -5.78 1.32 19.14
C LEU A 128 -6.67 2.56 18.95
N ARG A 129 -6.12 3.72 19.28
CA ARG A 129 -6.67 4.99 18.80
C ARG A 129 -6.29 5.16 17.33
N VAL A 130 -7.27 5.38 16.45
CA VAL A 130 -7.05 5.52 15.03
C VAL A 130 -7.30 6.95 14.58
N ILE A 131 -6.31 7.59 13.99
CA ILE A 131 -6.43 8.89 13.34
C ILE A 131 -5.91 8.76 11.89
N GLY A 132 -6.25 9.70 11.02
CA GLY A 132 -5.68 9.61 9.67
C GLY A 132 -6.07 10.73 8.75
N THR A 133 -5.49 10.72 7.55
CA THR A 133 -5.75 11.73 6.53
C THR A 133 -6.64 11.20 5.42
N ARG A 134 -7.50 12.07 4.90
CA ARG A 134 -8.35 11.84 3.73
C ARG A 134 -8.50 13.13 2.96
N ARG A 135 -8.60 13.04 1.62
CA ARG A 135 -8.77 14.22 0.76
C ARG A 135 -10.00 15.05 1.15
N THR A 136 -11.13 14.40 1.40
CA THR A 136 -12.33 15.01 1.97
C THR A 136 -12.42 14.58 3.42
N PRO A 137 -12.14 15.46 4.40
CA PRO A 137 -12.00 15.10 5.81
C PRO A 137 -13.34 14.92 6.50
N GLU A 138 -14.20 14.07 5.95
CA GLU A 138 -15.47 13.66 6.57
C GLU A 138 -15.24 12.57 7.62
N PRO A 139 -16.09 12.47 8.64
CA PRO A 139 -16.04 11.41 9.63
C PRO A 139 -16.04 10.01 8.97
N VAL A 140 -15.21 9.11 9.49
CA VAL A 140 -15.10 7.74 9.04
C VAL A 140 -15.34 6.82 10.25
N TYR A 141 -16.15 5.79 10.07
CA TYR A 141 -16.40 4.81 11.14
C TYR A 141 -15.10 4.19 11.61
N HIS A 142 -14.98 3.99 12.92
CA HIS A 142 -13.78 3.42 13.57
C HIS A 142 -12.52 4.28 13.46
N VAL A 143 -12.65 5.56 13.11
CA VAL A 143 -11.57 6.54 13.10
C VAL A 143 -11.90 7.66 14.08
N ASP A 144 -11.05 7.88 15.08
CA ASP A 144 -11.29 8.87 16.14
C ASP A 144 -11.21 10.30 15.61
N LYS A 145 -10.33 10.57 14.64
CA LYS A 145 -10.24 11.87 14.00
C LYS A 145 -9.71 11.77 12.57
N VAL A 146 -10.42 12.38 11.64
CA VAL A 146 -10.04 12.51 10.24
C VAL A 146 -9.50 13.91 10.00
N TYR A 147 -8.36 14.00 9.34
CA TYR A 147 -7.67 15.23 9.00
C TYR A 147 -7.63 15.44 7.49
N ALA A 148 -7.54 16.70 7.07
CA ALA A 148 -7.19 17.03 5.69
C ALA A 148 -5.68 16.72 5.43
N PRO A 149 -5.27 16.53 4.17
CA PRO A 149 -3.86 16.24 3.83
C PRO A 149 -2.86 17.29 4.33
N GLU A 150 -3.27 18.54 4.42
CA GLU A 150 -2.46 19.68 4.88
C GLU A 150 -2.08 19.56 6.36
N ALA A 151 -2.89 18.83 7.15
CA ALA A 151 -2.63 18.58 8.57
C ALA A 151 -1.87 17.25 8.82
N THR A 152 -1.13 16.76 7.82
CA THR A 152 -0.35 15.51 7.95
C THR A 152 0.61 15.57 9.13
N GLU A 153 1.31 16.67 9.36
CA GLU A 153 2.26 16.80 10.46
C GLU A 153 1.59 16.65 11.84
N GLU A 154 0.33 17.05 11.98
CA GLU A 154 -0.44 16.82 13.21
C GLU A 154 -0.70 15.33 13.45
N VAL A 155 -0.94 14.56 12.38
CA VAL A 155 -1.10 13.10 12.47
C VAL A 155 0.24 12.46 12.85
N LEU A 156 1.35 12.88 12.21
CA LEU A 156 2.68 12.35 12.49
C LEU A 156 3.06 12.56 13.96
N ALA A 157 2.85 13.75 14.49
CA ALA A 157 3.22 14.12 15.86
C ALA A 157 2.44 13.35 16.95
N GLN A 158 1.26 12.81 16.63
CA GLN A 158 0.39 12.09 17.57
C GLN A 158 0.53 10.56 17.47
N SER A 159 1.18 10.03 16.42
CA SER A 159 1.15 8.61 16.11
C SER A 159 2.33 7.85 16.70
N ASP A 160 2.07 6.67 17.26
CA ASP A 160 3.08 5.68 17.62
C ASP A 160 3.41 4.79 16.41
N PHE A 161 2.44 4.62 15.51
CA PHE A 161 2.61 3.93 14.24
C PHE A 161 2.06 4.81 13.13
N VAL A 162 2.87 5.11 12.12
CA VAL A 162 2.50 5.89 10.93
C VAL A 162 2.43 4.95 9.75
N LEU A 163 1.25 4.80 9.16
CA LEU A 163 1.00 3.91 8.03
C LEU A 163 0.76 4.72 6.75
N LEU A 164 1.51 4.41 5.70
CA LEU A 164 1.32 4.95 4.36
C LEU A 164 0.44 4.02 3.53
N LEU A 165 -0.72 4.52 3.09
CA LEU A 165 -1.64 3.91 2.12
C LEU A 165 -2.03 4.90 1.02
N LEU A 166 -1.18 5.91 0.79
CA LEU A 166 -1.37 6.90 -0.26
C LEU A 166 -1.09 6.29 -1.65
N PRO A 167 -1.79 6.73 -2.71
CA PRO A 167 -1.38 6.45 -4.07
C PRO A 167 -0.10 7.22 -4.42
N LEU A 168 0.66 6.71 -5.38
CA LEU A 168 1.79 7.44 -5.94
C LEU A 168 1.28 8.41 -7.00
N THR A 169 1.58 9.68 -6.79
CA THR A 169 1.31 10.80 -7.71
C THR A 169 2.50 11.73 -7.68
N PRO A 170 2.62 12.70 -8.62
CA PRO A 170 3.69 13.71 -8.53
C PRO A 170 3.73 14.48 -7.20
N GLN A 171 2.59 14.61 -6.51
CA GLN A 171 2.50 15.31 -5.22
C GLN A 171 2.87 14.42 -4.03
N THR A 172 2.88 13.10 -4.20
CA THR A 172 3.19 12.14 -3.14
C THR A 172 4.52 11.42 -3.34
N ASP A 173 5.23 11.63 -4.45
CA ASP A 173 6.61 11.18 -4.62
C ASP A 173 7.50 11.87 -3.59
N GLY A 174 8.29 11.09 -2.85
CA GLY A 174 9.12 11.59 -1.75
C GLY A 174 8.31 12.23 -0.61
N PHE A 175 7.06 11.80 -0.43
CA PHE A 175 6.16 12.35 0.60
C PHE A 175 6.77 12.29 1.99
N MET A 176 7.31 11.14 2.41
CA MET A 176 8.09 11.00 3.65
C MET A 176 9.55 11.33 3.39
N ASN A 177 9.96 12.47 3.89
CA ASN A 177 11.30 13.06 3.76
C ASN A 177 11.83 13.52 5.13
N ALA A 178 13.04 14.03 5.20
CA ALA A 178 13.70 14.44 6.45
C ALA A 178 12.83 15.37 7.31
N ARG A 179 12.08 16.31 6.70
CA ARG A 179 11.19 17.21 7.44
C ARG A 179 10.08 16.44 8.15
N ARG A 180 9.44 15.50 7.45
CA ARG A 180 8.34 14.72 8.00
C ARG A 180 8.80 13.66 8.99
N PHE A 181 9.98 13.08 8.82
CA PHE A 181 10.57 12.21 9.85
C PHE A 181 10.81 12.97 11.14
N LYS A 182 11.27 14.22 11.09
CA LYS A 182 11.41 15.09 12.29
C LYS A 182 10.09 15.46 12.95
N ALA A 183 8.98 15.40 12.23
CA ALA A 183 7.64 15.64 12.78
C ALA A 183 7.04 14.39 13.48
N MET A 184 7.62 13.22 13.27
CA MET A 184 7.24 11.99 13.97
C MET A 184 7.77 11.98 15.41
N ARG A 185 7.18 11.15 16.25
CA ARG A 185 7.70 10.88 17.59
C ARG A 185 8.95 10.01 17.48
N ASN A 186 9.92 10.20 18.36
CA ASN A 186 11.18 9.43 18.35
C ASN A 186 11.00 7.93 18.64
N ASN A 187 9.88 7.55 19.27
CA ASN A 187 9.49 6.16 19.50
C ASN A 187 8.49 5.63 18.47
N ALA A 188 8.17 6.40 17.43
CA ALA A 188 7.23 5.98 16.40
C ALA A 188 7.89 5.11 15.33
N TYR A 189 7.09 4.26 14.72
CA TYR A 189 7.47 3.43 13.59
C TYR A 189 6.75 3.87 12.31
N LEU A 190 7.48 3.85 11.18
CA LEU A 190 6.88 4.01 9.86
C LEU A 190 6.52 2.64 9.29
N LEU A 191 5.32 2.50 8.72
CA LEU A 191 4.90 1.35 7.94
C LEU A 191 4.57 1.83 6.52
N ASN A 192 5.21 1.26 5.49
CA ASN A 192 4.87 1.57 4.10
C ASN A 192 4.30 0.36 3.38
N PHE A 193 2.99 0.37 3.17
CA PHE A 193 2.21 -0.60 2.40
C PHE A 193 1.51 0.04 1.19
N GLY A 194 1.93 1.26 0.83
CA GLY A 194 1.44 2.00 -0.32
C GLY A 194 2.32 1.80 -1.55
N ARG A 195 3.30 2.70 -1.74
CA ARG A 195 4.28 2.65 -2.82
C ARG A 195 5.66 3.05 -2.29
N GLY A 196 6.71 2.40 -2.79
CA GLY A 196 8.09 2.67 -2.34
C GLY A 196 8.49 4.12 -2.54
N ALA A 197 8.13 4.71 -3.68
CA ALA A 197 8.47 6.09 -4.00
C ALA A 197 7.82 7.15 -3.09
N LEU A 198 6.89 6.77 -2.20
CA LEU A 198 6.39 7.67 -1.15
C LEU A 198 7.46 8.05 -0.13
N VAL A 199 8.55 7.29 -0.03
CA VAL A 199 9.62 7.49 0.94
C VAL A 199 10.89 7.92 0.23
N VAL A 200 11.62 8.88 0.81
CA VAL A 200 12.99 9.19 0.43
C VAL A 200 13.91 8.25 1.20
N ASP A 201 14.50 7.28 0.51
CA ASP A 201 15.23 6.17 1.12
C ASP A 201 16.39 6.64 2.02
N ALA A 202 17.19 7.61 1.57
CA ALA A 202 18.30 8.14 2.34
C ALA A 202 17.84 8.84 3.63
N ASP A 203 16.73 9.58 3.56
CA ASP A 203 16.16 10.28 4.71
C ASP A 203 15.60 9.30 5.76
N LEU A 204 15.04 8.16 5.31
CA LEU A 204 14.59 7.10 6.21
C LEU A 204 15.76 6.44 6.93
N VAL A 205 16.82 6.06 6.18
CA VAL A 205 18.03 5.47 6.76
C VAL A 205 18.63 6.41 7.81
N GLU A 206 18.75 7.68 7.50
CA GLU A 206 19.25 8.69 8.44
C GLU A 206 18.35 8.83 9.67
N ALA A 207 17.02 8.88 9.48
CA ALA A 207 16.06 9.01 10.58
C ALA A 207 16.11 7.82 11.55
N VAL A 208 16.33 6.59 11.04
CA VAL A 208 16.48 5.39 11.87
C VAL A 208 17.83 5.37 12.57
N ASN A 209 18.92 5.65 11.85
CA ASN A 209 20.28 5.63 12.41
C ASN A 209 20.47 6.69 13.51
N THR A 210 19.88 7.87 13.35
CA THR A 210 19.92 8.95 14.35
C THR A 210 18.87 8.81 15.45
N LYS A 211 18.03 7.77 15.38
CA LYS A 211 16.90 7.54 16.32
C LYS A 211 15.90 8.70 16.34
N ALA A 212 15.75 9.41 15.23
CA ALA A 212 14.66 10.35 15.04
C ALA A 212 13.31 9.63 15.01
N ILE A 213 13.30 8.36 14.58
CA ILE A 213 12.18 7.41 14.72
C ILE A 213 12.72 6.07 15.22
N ALA A 214 11.84 5.21 15.76
CA ALA A 214 12.25 3.92 16.29
C ALA A 214 12.61 2.88 15.20
N GLY A 215 12.00 2.98 14.03
CA GLY A 215 12.27 2.08 12.92
C GLY A 215 11.18 2.09 11.85
N ALA A 216 11.23 1.13 10.93
CA ALA A 216 10.25 1.01 9.86
C ALA A 216 9.97 -0.45 9.47
N VAL A 217 8.76 -0.70 8.93
CA VAL A 217 8.40 -1.91 8.18
C VAL A 217 8.01 -1.49 6.77
N LEU A 218 8.73 -2.01 5.79
CA LEU A 218 8.56 -1.65 4.40
C LEU A 218 8.14 -2.88 3.61
N ASP A 219 6.98 -2.79 2.94
CA ASP A 219 6.49 -3.84 2.03
C ASP A 219 6.77 -3.49 0.56
N VAL A 220 7.09 -2.22 0.29
CA VAL A 220 7.25 -1.68 -1.07
C VAL A 220 8.49 -0.80 -1.19
N TYR A 221 9.09 -0.77 -2.38
CA TYR A 221 10.37 -0.10 -2.65
C TYR A 221 10.31 0.72 -3.93
N ARG A 222 11.18 1.73 -4.04
CA ARG A 222 11.32 2.55 -5.25
C ARG A 222 11.74 1.70 -6.45
N THR A 223 12.60 0.72 -6.21
CA THR A 223 13.03 -0.28 -7.20
C THR A 223 12.71 -1.67 -6.66
N GLU A 224 11.93 -2.44 -7.41
CA GLU A 224 11.55 -3.80 -7.07
C GLU A 224 11.94 -4.78 -8.20
N PRO A 225 12.56 -5.93 -7.86
CA PRO A 225 13.00 -6.37 -6.53
C PRO A 225 14.02 -5.44 -5.90
N LEU A 226 14.03 -5.35 -4.55
CA LEU A 226 15.00 -4.52 -3.81
C LEU A 226 16.41 -5.01 -4.11
N PRO A 227 17.32 -4.17 -4.66
CA PRO A 227 18.68 -4.56 -4.99
C PRO A 227 19.44 -5.12 -3.78
N ALA A 228 20.25 -6.17 -3.99
CA ALA A 228 21.00 -6.82 -2.91
C ALA A 228 21.95 -5.88 -2.14
N GLY A 229 22.46 -4.82 -2.79
CA GLY A 229 23.30 -3.80 -2.16
C GLY A 229 22.55 -2.65 -1.52
N HIS A 230 21.20 -2.69 -1.43
CA HIS A 230 20.41 -1.58 -0.89
C HIS A 230 20.65 -1.41 0.62
N ALA A 231 20.72 -0.16 1.07
CA ALA A 231 21.02 0.16 2.48
C ALA A 231 20.00 -0.44 3.47
N PHE A 232 18.73 -0.60 3.06
CA PHE A 232 17.70 -1.14 3.94
C PHE A 232 18.01 -2.55 4.48
N TRP A 233 18.75 -3.39 3.74
CA TRP A 233 19.12 -4.72 4.21
C TRP A 233 20.02 -4.71 5.45
N GLY A 234 20.87 -3.69 5.58
CA GLY A 234 21.84 -3.58 6.67
C GLY A 234 21.46 -2.56 7.74
N THR A 235 20.36 -1.81 7.57
CA THR A 235 19.95 -0.80 8.56
C THR A 235 19.15 -1.44 9.68
N GLU A 236 19.75 -1.52 10.89
CA GLU A 236 19.05 -2.01 12.08
C GLU A 236 17.82 -1.15 12.37
N GLY A 237 16.69 -1.80 12.65
CA GLY A 237 15.40 -1.14 12.86
C GLY A 237 14.53 -1.03 11.60
N ILE A 238 15.05 -1.42 10.42
CA ILE A 238 14.24 -1.54 9.20
C ILE A 238 13.92 -3.01 8.94
N THR A 239 12.63 -3.34 8.87
CA THR A 239 12.14 -4.66 8.44
C THR A 239 11.76 -4.59 6.97
N VAL A 240 12.32 -5.48 6.15
CA VAL A 240 12.08 -5.59 4.70
C VAL A 240 11.12 -6.74 4.45
N LEU A 241 9.97 -6.46 3.80
CA LEU A 241 9.02 -7.46 3.30
C LEU A 241 9.01 -7.41 1.77
N PRO A 242 8.89 -8.56 1.06
CA PRO A 242 9.05 -8.60 -0.39
C PRO A 242 7.71 -8.37 -1.15
N HIS A 243 7.05 -7.25 -0.89
CA HIS A 243 5.79 -6.82 -1.51
C HIS A 243 4.68 -7.88 -1.38
N ILE A 244 4.46 -8.34 -0.15
CA ILE A 244 3.51 -9.41 0.18
C ILE A 244 2.21 -8.92 0.84
N GLY A 245 2.13 -7.62 1.15
CA GLY A 245 1.00 -7.05 1.91
C GLY A 245 -0.37 -7.31 1.30
N GLY A 246 -0.45 -7.38 -0.03
CA GLY A 246 -1.69 -7.68 -0.76
C GLY A 246 -1.81 -9.12 -1.25
N LEU A 247 -0.82 -9.98 -1.03
CA LEU A 247 -0.87 -11.38 -1.47
C LEU A 247 -1.79 -12.20 -0.57
N ASP A 248 -2.69 -12.94 -1.20
CA ASP A 248 -3.69 -13.78 -0.56
C ASP A 248 -4.01 -14.98 -1.46
N ALA A 249 -4.22 -16.15 -0.85
CA ALA A 249 -4.54 -17.38 -1.56
C ALA A 249 -5.83 -17.28 -2.40
N HIS A 250 -6.78 -16.42 -1.99
CA HIS A 250 -8.06 -16.21 -2.67
C HIS A 250 -8.10 -14.97 -3.56
N ARG A 251 -6.97 -14.26 -3.70
CA ARG A 251 -6.89 -13.02 -4.48
C ARG A 251 -7.42 -13.20 -5.91
N ASP A 252 -7.02 -14.26 -6.57
CA ASP A 252 -7.34 -14.47 -7.98
C ASP A 252 -8.85 -14.75 -8.18
N GLU A 253 -9.51 -15.38 -7.22
CA GLU A 253 -10.98 -15.57 -7.22
C GLU A 253 -11.71 -14.23 -7.07
N ILE A 254 -11.22 -13.35 -6.19
CA ILE A 254 -11.77 -12.00 -5.98
C ILE A 254 -11.62 -11.17 -7.25
N VAL A 255 -10.43 -11.19 -7.85
CA VAL A 255 -10.13 -10.44 -9.09
C VAL A 255 -10.92 -10.99 -10.26
N ALA A 256 -11.05 -12.32 -10.40
CA ALA A 256 -11.86 -12.95 -11.43
C ALA A 256 -13.34 -12.57 -11.29
N SER A 257 -13.87 -12.56 -10.07
CA SER A 257 -15.25 -12.16 -9.80
C SER A 257 -15.50 -10.69 -10.18
N LEU A 258 -14.57 -9.80 -9.88
CA LEU A 258 -14.62 -8.40 -10.29
C LEU A 258 -14.58 -8.25 -11.80
N PHE A 259 -13.69 -8.99 -12.47
CA PHE A 259 -13.61 -9.00 -13.93
C PHE A 259 -14.92 -9.46 -14.56
N VAL A 260 -15.49 -10.58 -14.11
CA VAL A 260 -16.77 -11.11 -14.63
C VAL A 260 -17.90 -10.11 -14.42
N ASN A 261 -17.97 -9.45 -13.26
CA ASN A 261 -18.95 -8.40 -12.99
C ASN A 261 -18.80 -7.24 -13.97
N ASN A 262 -17.59 -6.73 -14.18
CA ASN A 262 -17.34 -5.65 -15.13
C ASN A 262 -17.58 -6.08 -16.58
N ALA A 263 -17.28 -7.32 -16.96
CA ALA A 263 -17.60 -7.82 -18.29
C ALA A 263 -19.12 -7.82 -18.57
N ARG A 264 -19.93 -8.26 -17.58
CA ARG A 264 -21.40 -8.21 -17.72
C ARG A 264 -21.90 -6.78 -17.86
N ARG A 265 -21.39 -5.85 -17.03
CA ARG A 265 -21.75 -4.42 -17.09
C ARG A 265 -21.34 -3.80 -18.42
N PHE A 266 -20.15 -4.10 -18.91
CA PHE A 266 -19.66 -3.61 -20.20
C PHE A 266 -20.56 -4.06 -21.36
N LEU A 267 -20.97 -5.35 -21.39
CA LEU A 267 -21.85 -5.90 -22.39
C LEU A 267 -23.27 -5.32 -22.30
N ALA A 268 -23.74 -4.99 -21.10
CA ALA A 268 -25.04 -4.36 -20.87
C ALA A 268 -25.05 -2.84 -21.05
N GLY A 269 -23.88 -2.21 -21.26
CA GLY A 269 -23.76 -0.74 -21.33
C GLY A 269 -23.94 -0.05 -19.99
N GLU A 270 -23.74 -0.77 -18.87
CA GLU A 270 -23.85 -0.24 -17.51
C GLU A 270 -22.53 0.38 -17.04
N PRO A 271 -22.56 1.29 -16.05
CA PRO A 271 -21.36 1.85 -15.44
C PRO A 271 -20.44 0.78 -14.86
N LEU A 272 -19.14 0.83 -15.19
CA LEU A 272 -18.14 -0.10 -14.67
C LEU A 272 -17.80 0.22 -13.20
N VAL A 273 -17.49 -0.80 -12.41
CA VAL A 273 -16.98 -0.63 -11.05
C VAL A 273 -15.46 -0.52 -11.05
N ALA A 274 -14.91 0.15 -10.03
CA ALA A 274 -13.47 0.40 -9.90
C ALA A 274 -12.86 1.13 -11.12
N LEU A 275 -13.61 2.02 -11.73
CA LEU A 275 -13.12 2.89 -12.81
C LEU A 275 -11.99 3.77 -12.26
N VAL A 276 -10.93 3.88 -13.07
CA VAL A 276 -9.75 4.69 -12.76
C VAL A 276 -10.00 6.12 -13.25
N ASP A 277 -9.84 7.08 -12.34
CA ASP A 277 -9.78 8.48 -12.68
C ASP A 277 -8.35 8.83 -13.12
N ARG A 278 -8.15 8.92 -14.44
CA ARG A 278 -6.82 9.19 -15.02
C ARG A 278 -6.26 10.55 -14.63
N SER A 279 -7.12 11.55 -14.38
CA SER A 279 -6.69 12.88 -13.97
C SER A 279 -6.12 12.88 -12.55
N ARG A 280 -6.57 11.93 -11.74
CA ARG A 280 -6.13 11.74 -10.35
C ARG A 280 -5.03 10.71 -10.19
N GLY A 281 -4.79 9.86 -11.19
CA GLY A 281 -3.76 8.84 -11.17
C GLY A 281 -4.16 7.52 -10.47
N TYR A 282 -5.46 7.33 -10.12
CA TYR A 282 -5.92 6.10 -9.43
C TYR A 282 -7.42 5.88 -9.52
#